data_ec603e1cc3978632121890f2823c9bac
#
_entry.id   ec603e1cc3978632121890f2823c9bac
#
_cell.length_a   1.000
_cell.length_b   1.000
_cell.length_c   1.000
_cell.angle_alpha   90.00
_cell.angle_beta   90.00
_cell.angle_gamma   90.00
#
_symmetry.space_group_name_H-M   'P 1'
#
loop_
_entity.id
_entity.type
_entity.pdbx_description
1 polymer ?
#
loop_
_entity_poly.entity_id
_entity_poly.type
_entity_poly.pdbx_seq_one_letter_code
_entity_poly.pdbx_strand_id
1 'polypeptide(L)'
;MLHAADAERAEAGGADRLQLISSLADGLSPEPALVGQVRRATSLPIRVVLRLRQGYTTDGGEVARLKGLLGSYLAVGADGVVLGFLNGHTEVDTGVVTEIVGEQPAFRWTFHRAVDACISRNRAWRELRKLPGLDQVLTAGSARGVSEGLDDLVARAQVDEFARTVIVASGGLLPEHVPWLTRAGIRAFQIDAAVRPLGSTKAYVDPGLVRTWRTLIDHASRQVVVGATSS
;
A
#
# COMPACT_ATOMS: atom_id res chain seq x y z
N MET A 1 -2.16 -2.15 10.09
CA MET A 1 -2.28 -3.03 11.28
C MET A 1 -1.47 -2.45 12.40
N LEU A 2 -1.94 -2.56 13.64
CA LEU A 2 -1.29 -1.98 14.83
C LEU A 2 -0.95 -3.04 15.88
N HIS A 3 -1.60 -4.22 15.84
CA HIS A 3 -1.47 -5.27 16.85
C HIS A 3 -1.58 -6.66 16.25
N ALA A 4 -1.05 -7.68 16.92
CA ALA A 4 -1.20 -9.07 16.51
C ALA A 4 -2.69 -9.51 16.40
N ALA A 5 -3.53 -9.09 17.34
CA ALA A 5 -4.97 -9.35 17.29
C ALA A 5 -5.69 -8.73 16.07
N ASP A 6 -5.16 -7.64 15.50
CA ASP A 6 -5.66 -7.09 14.24
C ASP A 6 -5.36 -8.03 13.07
N ALA A 7 -4.20 -8.70 13.10
CA ALA A 7 -3.79 -9.61 12.04
C ALA A 7 -4.68 -10.86 11.97
N GLU A 8 -4.90 -11.53 13.11
CA GLU A 8 -5.80 -12.66 13.21
C GLU A 8 -7.22 -12.33 12.72
N ARG A 9 -7.73 -11.16 13.12
CA ARG A 9 -9.07 -10.70 12.73
C ARG A 9 -9.17 -10.35 11.25
N ALA A 10 -8.13 -9.75 10.68
CA ALA A 10 -8.08 -9.44 9.25
C ALA A 10 -8.04 -10.73 8.41
N GLU A 11 -7.23 -11.72 8.81
CA GLU A 11 -7.15 -13.03 8.19
C GLU A 11 -8.49 -13.76 8.26
N ALA A 12 -9.14 -13.79 9.44
CA ALA A 12 -10.47 -14.37 9.63
C ALA A 12 -11.56 -13.68 8.79
N GLY A 13 -11.36 -12.40 8.44
CA GLY A 13 -12.24 -11.63 7.57
C GLY A 13 -11.98 -11.84 6.07
N GLY A 14 -10.88 -12.50 5.70
CA GLY A 14 -10.52 -12.77 4.30
C GLY A 14 -9.63 -11.70 3.65
N ALA A 15 -8.78 -11.02 4.40
CA ALA A 15 -7.72 -10.19 3.84
C ALA A 15 -6.67 -11.06 3.15
N ASP A 16 -6.06 -10.55 2.07
CA ASP A 16 -5.00 -11.25 1.32
C ASP A 16 -3.59 -10.88 1.79
N ARG A 17 -3.43 -9.71 2.43
CA ARG A 17 -2.14 -9.16 2.85
C ARG A 17 -2.33 -8.14 3.97
N LEU A 18 -1.31 -7.98 4.77
CA LEU A 18 -1.28 -7.01 5.85
C LEU A 18 -0.23 -5.94 5.60
N GLN A 19 -0.54 -4.69 5.96
CA GLN A 19 0.43 -3.61 6.07
C GLN A 19 0.54 -3.18 7.53
N LEU A 20 1.77 -3.16 8.06
CA LEU A 20 2.08 -2.75 9.42
C LEU A 20 2.62 -1.34 9.46
N ILE A 21 2.15 -0.58 10.45
CA ILE A 21 2.57 0.78 10.79
C ILE A 21 2.66 0.93 12.31
N SER A 22 3.40 1.93 12.79
CA SER A 22 3.50 2.24 14.23
C SER A 22 2.18 2.75 14.79
N SER A 23 1.53 3.66 14.09
CA SER A 23 0.22 4.21 14.44
C SER A 23 -0.54 4.66 13.18
N LEU A 24 -1.87 4.73 13.25
CA LEU A 24 -2.68 5.28 12.15
C LEU A 24 -2.51 6.80 11.99
N ALA A 25 -2.10 7.50 13.06
CA ALA A 25 -1.88 8.94 13.01
C ALA A 25 -0.59 9.31 12.28
N ASP A 26 0.49 8.56 12.53
CA ASP A 26 1.82 8.90 12.02
C ASP A 26 2.19 8.14 10.76
N GLY A 27 1.74 6.88 10.63
CA GLY A 27 2.09 6.02 9.50
C GLY A 27 3.59 5.75 9.40
N LEU A 28 4.30 5.72 10.54
CA LEU A 28 5.74 5.51 10.60
C LEU A 28 6.08 4.03 10.77
N SER A 29 7.36 3.73 10.75
CA SER A 29 7.95 2.41 10.98
C SER A 29 7.58 1.88 12.37
N PRO A 30 7.04 0.67 12.50
CA PRO A 30 6.83 0.02 13.79
C PRO A 30 8.14 -0.58 14.33
N GLU A 31 8.15 -0.93 15.61
CA GLU A 31 9.25 -1.67 16.20
C GLU A 31 9.33 -3.11 15.62
N PRO A 32 10.54 -3.65 15.35
CA PRO A 32 10.69 -5.03 14.82
C PRO A 32 10.03 -6.10 15.69
N ALA A 33 9.98 -5.89 17.01
CA ALA A 33 9.28 -6.79 17.93
C ALA A 33 7.80 -6.95 17.61
N LEU A 34 7.11 -5.86 17.20
CA LEU A 34 5.72 -5.91 16.76
C LEU A 34 5.56 -6.73 15.47
N VAL A 35 6.48 -6.57 14.51
CA VAL A 35 6.47 -7.34 13.26
C VAL A 35 6.57 -8.85 13.57
N GLY A 36 7.49 -9.25 14.45
CA GLY A 36 7.62 -10.63 14.90
C GLY A 36 6.38 -11.16 15.64
N GLN A 37 5.70 -10.33 16.44
CA GLN A 37 4.43 -10.70 17.08
C GLN A 37 3.33 -10.94 16.04
N VAL A 38 3.19 -10.05 15.07
CA VAL A 38 2.21 -10.18 13.99
C VAL A 38 2.52 -11.40 13.13
N ARG A 39 3.80 -11.66 12.80
CA ARG A 39 4.17 -12.86 12.03
C ARG A 39 3.74 -14.16 12.69
N ARG A 40 3.81 -14.24 14.00
CA ARG A 40 3.33 -15.44 14.75
C ARG A 40 1.81 -15.59 14.79
N ALA A 41 1.09 -14.48 14.57
CA ALA A 41 -0.37 -14.42 14.67
C ALA A 41 -1.12 -14.64 13.34
N THR A 42 -0.41 -14.73 12.21
CA THR A 42 -1.04 -14.82 10.88
C THR A 42 -0.16 -15.56 9.88
N SER A 43 -0.77 -16.21 8.91
CA SER A 43 -0.09 -16.78 7.74
C SER A 43 0.01 -15.80 6.55
N LEU A 44 -0.73 -14.69 6.59
CA LEU A 44 -0.79 -13.73 5.49
C LEU A 44 0.56 -13.05 5.23
N PRO A 45 0.86 -12.69 3.98
CA PRO A 45 2.00 -11.84 3.66
C PRO A 45 1.95 -10.51 4.41
N ILE A 46 3.08 -10.07 4.96
CA ILE A 46 3.22 -8.87 5.76
C ILE A 46 4.16 -7.90 5.05
N ARG A 47 3.69 -6.68 4.80
CA ARG A 47 4.54 -5.55 4.39
C ARG A 47 4.61 -4.51 5.50
N VAL A 48 5.80 -4.05 5.78
CA VAL A 48 6.07 -3.14 6.91
C VAL A 48 6.46 -1.77 6.38
N VAL A 49 5.83 -0.72 6.90
CA VAL A 49 6.19 0.65 6.51
C VAL A 49 7.60 0.98 6.99
N LEU A 50 8.38 1.52 6.06
CA LEU A 50 9.76 1.91 6.27
C LEU A 50 9.89 3.43 6.10
N ARG A 51 9.64 4.17 7.18
CA ARG A 51 9.59 5.64 7.23
C ARG A 51 9.81 6.11 8.67
N LEU A 52 10.77 6.99 8.91
CA LEU A 52 11.18 7.40 10.25
C LEU A 52 10.65 8.78 10.68
N ARG A 53 10.14 9.59 9.76
CA ARG A 53 9.57 10.92 10.05
C ARG A 53 8.39 11.26 9.15
N GLN A 54 7.65 12.29 9.51
CA GLN A 54 6.60 12.87 8.67
C GLN A 54 7.21 13.48 7.38
N GLY A 55 6.39 13.59 6.33
CA GLY A 55 6.86 14.03 5.01
C GLY A 55 7.45 12.88 4.19
N TYR A 56 8.03 13.19 3.05
CA TYR A 56 8.54 12.20 2.08
C TYR A 56 10.03 12.39 1.76
N THR A 57 10.71 13.30 2.45
CA THR A 57 12.16 13.52 2.29
C THR A 57 12.92 12.72 3.34
N THR A 58 14.18 12.43 3.08
CA THR A 58 15.09 11.79 4.02
C THR A 58 16.51 12.36 3.88
N ASP A 59 17.42 11.94 4.73
CA ASP A 59 18.84 12.32 4.70
C ASP A 59 19.73 11.08 4.84
N GLY A 60 21.02 11.24 4.63
CA GLY A 60 21.97 10.12 4.63
C GLY A 60 22.02 9.34 5.96
N GLY A 61 21.86 10.02 7.09
CA GLY A 61 21.81 9.38 8.40
C GLY A 61 20.54 8.53 8.57
N GLU A 62 19.41 9.00 8.04
CA GLU A 62 18.17 8.22 8.01
C GLU A 62 18.26 7.04 7.05
N VAL A 63 18.85 7.21 5.86
CA VAL A 63 19.03 6.11 4.89
C VAL A 63 19.78 4.95 5.55
N ALA A 64 20.86 5.21 6.28
CA ALA A 64 21.59 4.17 6.99
C ALA A 64 20.72 3.45 8.03
N ARG A 65 19.91 4.19 8.80
CA ARG A 65 18.97 3.60 9.78
C ARG A 65 17.86 2.80 9.12
N LEU A 66 17.31 3.29 8.00
CA LEU A 66 16.28 2.59 7.23
C LEU A 66 16.80 1.27 6.67
N LYS A 67 18.04 1.21 6.17
CA LYS A 67 18.68 -0.04 5.72
C LYS A 67 18.81 -1.04 6.86
N GLY A 68 19.26 -0.61 8.05
CA GLY A 68 19.34 -1.47 9.25
C GLY A 68 17.96 -1.99 9.67
N LEU A 69 16.95 -1.13 9.64
CA LEU A 69 15.58 -1.47 9.99
C LEU A 69 14.96 -2.45 8.99
N LEU A 70 15.21 -2.25 7.68
CA LEU A 70 14.81 -3.19 6.62
C LEU A 70 15.36 -4.59 6.91
N GLY A 71 16.66 -4.72 7.19
CA GLY A 71 17.27 -6.00 7.55
C GLY A 71 16.62 -6.63 8.78
N SER A 72 16.32 -5.83 9.80
CA SER A 72 15.63 -6.29 11.01
C SER A 72 14.22 -6.80 10.73
N TYR A 73 13.44 -6.13 9.85
CA TYR A 73 12.10 -6.57 9.48
C TYR A 73 12.10 -7.89 8.73
N LEU A 74 12.99 -8.05 7.76
CA LEU A 74 13.13 -9.31 7.01
C LEU A 74 13.56 -10.45 7.94
N ALA A 75 14.48 -10.20 8.86
CA ALA A 75 14.95 -11.19 9.84
C ALA A 75 13.83 -11.70 10.77
N VAL A 76 12.84 -10.87 11.11
CA VAL A 76 11.70 -11.27 11.95
C VAL A 76 10.47 -11.74 11.15
N GLY A 77 10.62 -11.92 9.83
CA GLY A 77 9.63 -12.57 8.97
C GLY A 77 8.67 -11.63 8.22
N ALA A 78 9.06 -10.38 7.98
CA ALA A 78 8.36 -9.54 7.00
C ALA A 78 8.61 -10.07 5.57
N ASP A 79 7.58 -10.09 4.73
CA ASP A 79 7.67 -10.50 3.32
C ASP A 79 8.10 -9.34 2.41
N GLY A 80 8.18 -8.13 2.94
CA GLY A 80 8.61 -6.95 2.23
C GLY A 80 8.29 -5.66 2.99
N VAL A 81 8.54 -4.54 2.33
CA VAL A 81 8.38 -3.22 2.93
C VAL A 81 7.50 -2.30 2.08
N VAL A 82 7.04 -1.22 2.71
CA VAL A 82 6.34 -0.11 2.07
C VAL A 82 7.14 1.15 2.31
N LEU A 83 7.64 1.75 1.25
CA LEU A 83 8.44 2.98 1.34
C LEU A 83 8.20 3.90 0.14
N GLY A 84 8.74 5.10 0.18
CA GLY A 84 8.72 6.04 -0.93
C GLY A 84 9.30 7.36 -0.50
N PHE A 85 10.25 7.88 -1.28
CA PHE A 85 10.92 9.12 -0.98
C PHE A 85 10.85 10.07 -2.17
N LEU A 86 10.78 11.37 -1.86
CA LEU A 86 10.80 12.45 -2.83
C LEU A 86 12.04 13.31 -2.59
N ASN A 87 12.63 13.78 -3.68
CA ASN A 87 13.73 14.72 -3.64
C ASN A 87 13.26 16.16 -3.37
N GLY A 88 14.18 17.12 -3.28
CA GLY A 88 13.88 18.53 -3.05
C GLY A 88 13.02 19.21 -4.14
N HIS A 89 12.82 18.55 -5.29
CA HIS A 89 11.93 19.00 -6.36
C HIS A 89 10.56 18.32 -6.35
N THR A 90 10.24 17.60 -5.28
CA THR A 90 8.99 16.85 -5.13
C THR A 90 8.80 15.80 -6.25
N GLU A 91 9.89 15.16 -6.64
CA GLU A 91 9.94 14.07 -7.61
C GLU A 91 10.38 12.77 -6.89
N VAL A 92 10.06 11.61 -7.46
CA VAL A 92 10.51 10.32 -6.91
C VAL A 92 12.03 10.30 -6.81
N ASP A 93 12.56 10.12 -5.60
CA ASP A 93 13.99 9.97 -5.35
C ASP A 93 14.42 8.50 -5.59
N THR A 94 14.66 8.17 -6.84
CA THR A 94 15.05 6.82 -7.25
C THR A 94 16.39 6.41 -6.65
N GLY A 95 17.31 7.36 -6.44
CA GLY A 95 18.61 7.11 -5.83
C GLY A 95 18.48 6.62 -4.39
N VAL A 96 17.75 7.38 -3.57
CA VAL A 96 17.48 7.00 -2.17
C VAL A 96 16.70 5.68 -2.09
N VAL A 97 15.69 5.49 -2.93
CA VAL A 97 14.91 4.24 -2.94
C VAL A 97 15.81 3.05 -3.25
N THR A 98 16.61 3.14 -4.33
CA THR A 98 17.53 2.04 -4.72
C THR A 98 18.61 1.81 -3.67
N GLU A 99 19.14 2.87 -3.05
CA GLU A 99 20.11 2.76 -1.95
C GLU A 99 19.56 1.95 -0.77
N ILE A 100 18.25 2.09 -0.47
CA ILE A 100 17.60 1.37 0.65
C ILE A 100 17.26 -0.06 0.26
N VAL A 101 16.61 -0.30 -0.88
CA VAL A 101 16.11 -1.63 -1.27
C VAL A 101 17.17 -2.48 -1.96
N GLY A 102 18.23 -1.88 -2.49
CA GLY A 102 19.26 -2.52 -3.30
C GLY A 102 18.89 -2.57 -4.79
N GLU A 103 19.90 -2.77 -5.64
CA GLU A 103 19.72 -2.85 -7.09
C GLU A 103 18.99 -4.13 -7.55
N GLN A 104 19.09 -5.21 -6.78
CA GLN A 104 18.45 -6.51 -7.04
C GLN A 104 17.86 -7.06 -5.73
N PRO A 105 16.75 -6.49 -5.24
CA PRO A 105 16.16 -6.92 -3.98
C PRO A 105 15.63 -8.36 -4.10
N ALA A 106 15.96 -9.19 -3.11
CA ALA A 106 15.44 -10.56 -3.00
C ALA A 106 13.97 -10.62 -2.53
N PHE A 107 13.36 -9.48 -2.28
CA PHE A 107 11.98 -9.34 -1.81
C PHE A 107 11.20 -8.38 -2.71
N ARG A 108 9.87 -8.42 -2.62
CA ARG A 108 8.99 -7.46 -3.29
C ARG A 108 8.63 -6.33 -2.33
N TRP A 109 8.40 -5.12 -2.87
CA TRP A 109 8.09 -3.97 -2.05
C TRP A 109 7.06 -3.04 -2.70
N THR A 110 6.49 -2.16 -1.89
CA THR A 110 5.42 -1.24 -2.30
C THR A 110 5.90 0.20 -2.20
N PHE A 111 5.67 1.00 -3.23
CA PHE A 111 5.82 2.44 -3.13
C PHE A 111 4.56 3.03 -2.50
N HIS A 112 4.71 3.83 -1.46
CA HIS A 112 3.55 4.40 -0.76
C HIS A 112 3.01 5.68 -1.44
N ARG A 113 2.00 6.30 -0.84
CA ARG A 113 1.28 7.46 -1.38
C ARG A 113 2.12 8.73 -1.62
N ALA A 114 3.43 8.71 -1.46
CA ALA A 114 4.30 9.81 -1.90
C ALA A 114 4.14 10.12 -3.40
N VAL A 115 3.75 9.14 -4.21
CA VAL A 115 3.44 9.34 -5.64
C VAL A 115 2.34 10.37 -5.86
N ASP A 116 1.36 10.45 -4.95
CA ASP A 116 0.24 11.40 -5.02
C ASP A 116 0.68 12.84 -4.74
N ALA A 117 1.83 13.03 -4.07
CA ALA A 117 2.42 14.33 -3.76
C ALA A 117 3.42 14.81 -4.83
N CYS A 118 3.74 13.99 -5.82
CA CYS A 118 4.66 14.40 -6.89
C CYS A 118 4.09 15.53 -7.74
N ILE A 119 4.93 16.52 -8.05
CA ILE A 119 4.55 17.65 -8.90
C ILE A 119 4.17 17.21 -10.32
N SER A 120 4.80 16.17 -10.84
CA SER A 120 4.49 15.56 -12.13
C SER A 120 4.20 14.07 -11.97
N ARG A 121 2.91 13.71 -11.88
CA ARG A 121 2.49 12.30 -11.78
C ARG A 121 2.95 11.45 -12.97
N ASN A 122 2.90 12.01 -14.20
CA ASN A 122 3.37 11.29 -15.38
C ASN A 122 4.86 10.95 -15.29
N ARG A 123 5.69 11.87 -14.79
CA ARG A 123 7.11 11.60 -14.55
C ARG A 123 7.31 10.58 -13.45
N ALA A 124 6.57 10.70 -12.34
CA ALA A 124 6.63 9.74 -11.24
C ALA A 124 6.37 8.30 -11.71
N TRP A 125 5.32 8.07 -12.51
CA TRP A 125 5.02 6.73 -13.04
C TRP A 125 6.11 6.19 -13.97
N ARG A 126 6.77 7.06 -14.76
CA ARG A 126 7.93 6.63 -15.57
C ARG A 126 9.12 6.22 -14.72
N GLU A 127 9.38 6.91 -13.62
CA GLU A 127 10.49 6.57 -12.71
C GLU A 127 10.15 5.30 -11.90
N LEU A 128 8.94 5.15 -11.38
CA LEU A 128 8.52 3.96 -10.65
C LEU A 128 8.67 2.67 -11.46
N ARG A 129 8.39 2.72 -12.76
CA ARG A 129 8.53 1.56 -13.67
C ARG A 129 9.97 1.00 -13.74
N LYS A 130 10.96 1.83 -13.46
CA LYS A 130 12.37 1.44 -13.54
C LYS A 130 12.89 0.83 -12.24
N LEU A 131 12.13 0.94 -11.15
CA LEU A 131 12.60 0.51 -9.82
C LEU A 131 12.54 -1.01 -9.67
N PRO A 132 13.67 -1.66 -9.35
CA PRO A 132 13.73 -3.11 -9.24
C PRO A 132 12.93 -3.62 -8.03
N GLY A 133 12.22 -4.73 -8.19
CA GLY A 133 11.45 -5.37 -7.12
C GLY A 133 10.15 -4.66 -6.71
N LEU A 134 9.87 -3.48 -7.27
CA LEU A 134 8.57 -2.80 -7.08
C LEU A 134 7.46 -3.65 -7.71
N ASP A 135 6.46 -4.03 -6.92
CA ASP A 135 5.30 -4.79 -7.41
C ASP A 135 3.96 -4.13 -7.07
N GLN A 136 3.96 -3.09 -6.23
CA GLN A 136 2.76 -2.35 -5.86
C GLN A 136 3.05 -0.85 -5.65
N VAL A 137 2.06 -0.03 -5.98
CA VAL A 137 2.05 1.42 -5.71
C VAL A 137 0.75 1.78 -5.02
N LEU A 138 0.83 2.20 -3.76
CA LEU A 138 -0.32 2.77 -3.06
C LEU A 138 -0.59 4.16 -3.61
N THR A 139 -1.77 4.39 -4.11
CA THR A 139 -2.16 5.69 -4.66
C THR A 139 -3.65 5.93 -4.53
N ALA A 140 -4.01 7.17 -4.34
CA ALA A 140 -5.38 7.67 -4.41
C ALA A 140 -5.67 8.40 -5.73
N GLY A 141 -4.66 8.59 -6.61
CA GLY A 141 -4.76 9.47 -7.76
C GLY A 141 -4.72 10.97 -7.41
N SER A 142 -4.79 11.30 -6.13
CA SER A 142 -4.74 12.66 -5.59
C SER A 142 -4.16 12.67 -4.19
N ALA A 143 -3.44 13.75 -3.84
CA ALA A 143 -2.96 13.94 -2.46
C ALA A 143 -4.13 14.00 -1.43
N ARG A 144 -5.34 14.40 -1.87
CA ARG A 144 -6.53 14.55 -1.03
C ARG A 144 -7.34 13.26 -0.85
N GLY A 145 -7.04 12.19 -1.56
CA GLY A 145 -7.73 10.91 -1.41
C GLY A 145 -8.42 10.43 -2.69
N VAL A 146 -8.98 9.21 -2.62
CA VAL A 146 -9.60 8.53 -3.78
C VAL A 146 -10.81 9.29 -4.32
N SER A 147 -11.63 9.90 -3.47
CA SER A 147 -12.80 10.67 -3.93
C SER A 147 -12.42 11.79 -4.91
N GLU A 148 -11.26 12.42 -4.69
CA GLU A 148 -10.74 13.48 -5.56
C GLU A 148 -9.89 12.94 -6.72
N GLY A 149 -9.37 11.73 -6.60
CA GLY A 149 -8.45 11.13 -7.54
C GLY A 149 -9.02 9.97 -8.35
N LEU A 150 -10.31 9.65 -8.21
CA LEU A 150 -10.94 8.49 -8.85
C LEU A 150 -10.76 8.51 -10.36
N ASP A 151 -11.06 9.64 -11.01
CA ASP A 151 -10.95 9.79 -12.46
C ASP A 151 -9.49 9.65 -12.93
N ASP A 152 -8.54 10.19 -12.18
CA ASP A 152 -7.11 10.05 -12.46
C ASP A 152 -6.64 8.59 -12.34
N LEU A 153 -7.12 7.83 -11.33
CA LEU A 153 -6.82 6.40 -11.19
C LEU A 153 -7.38 5.61 -12.37
N VAL A 154 -8.65 5.85 -12.72
CA VAL A 154 -9.32 5.18 -13.84
C VAL A 154 -8.59 5.48 -15.15
N ALA A 155 -8.36 6.75 -15.46
CA ALA A 155 -7.66 7.17 -16.67
C ALA A 155 -6.24 6.57 -16.74
N ARG A 156 -5.50 6.57 -15.64
CA ARG A 156 -4.17 5.98 -15.56
C ARG A 156 -4.19 4.49 -15.85
N ALA A 157 -5.07 3.74 -15.21
CA ALA A 157 -5.16 2.29 -15.39
C ALA A 157 -5.58 1.89 -16.81
N GLN A 158 -6.37 2.74 -17.50
CA GLN A 158 -6.79 2.50 -18.89
C GLN A 158 -5.66 2.65 -19.90
N VAL A 159 -4.77 3.63 -19.70
CA VAL A 159 -3.72 3.98 -20.68
C VAL A 159 -2.35 3.40 -20.35
N ASP A 160 -2.13 2.93 -19.13
CA ASP A 160 -0.83 2.44 -18.64
C ASP A 160 -0.97 1.05 -18.02
N GLU A 161 -0.55 0.03 -18.77
CA GLU A 161 -0.64 -1.37 -18.32
C GLU A 161 0.19 -1.64 -17.06
N PHE A 162 1.40 -1.07 -16.96
CA PHE A 162 2.21 -1.20 -15.75
C PHE A 162 1.45 -0.62 -14.55
N ALA A 163 0.94 0.62 -14.67
CA ALA A 163 0.18 1.25 -13.61
C ALA A 163 -1.03 0.39 -13.21
N ARG A 164 -1.81 -0.08 -14.19
CA ARG A 164 -2.97 -0.97 -13.94
C ARG A 164 -2.61 -2.20 -13.13
N THR A 165 -1.44 -2.78 -13.38
CA THR A 165 -0.99 -4.01 -12.71
C THR A 165 -0.52 -3.76 -11.28
N VAL A 166 0.16 -2.61 -11.01
CA VAL A 166 0.79 -2.34 -9.72
C VAL A 166 -0.04 -1.44 -8.80
N ILE A 167 -1.08 -0.76 -9.29
CA ILE A 167 -1.92 0.11 -8.46
C ILE A 167 -2.61 -0.68 -7.35
N VAL A 168 -2.43 -0.21 -6.13
CA VAL A 168 -3.27 -0.52 -4.97
C VAL A 168 -4.03 0.76 -4.62
N ALA A 169 -5.33 0.79 -4.87
CA ALA A 169 -6.16 1.95 -4.54
C ALA A 169 -6.22 2.13 -3.03
N SER A 170 -5.81 3.31 -2.54
CA SER A 170 -5.57 3.57 -1.12
C SER A 170 -5.81 5.03 -0.78
N GLY A 171 -6.24 5.31 0.46
CA GLY A 171 -6.40 6.66 0.97
C GLY A 171 -7.82 7.20 0.83
N GLY A 172 -8.66 6.90 1.80
CA GLY A 172 -10.07 7.32 1.81
C GLY A 172 -10.92 6.56 0.80
N LEU A 173 -10.62 5.28 0.57
CA LEU A 173 -11.43 4.42 -0.31
C LEU A 173 -12.82 4.23 0.29
N LEU A 174 -13.86 4.44 -0.54
CA LEU A 174 -15.26 4.22 -0.21
C LEU A 174 -15.83 3.08 -1.06
N PRO A 175 -16.89 2.40 -0.60
CA PRO A 175 -17.51 1.28 -1.33
C PRO A 175 -17.90 1.63 -2.77
N GLU A 176 -18.43 2.82 -3.01
CA GLU A 176 -18.85 3.31 -4.33
C GLU A 176 -17.70 3.48 -5.34
N HIS A 177 -16.46 3.58 -4.88
CA HIS A 177 -15.29 3.67 -5.77
C HIS A 177 -14.93 2.31 -6.41
N VAL A 178 -15.19 1.20 -5.71
CA VAL A 178 -14.74 -0.14 -6.10
C VAL A 178 -15.22 -0.56 -7.48
N PRO A 179 -16.51 -0.40 -7.88
CA PRO A 179 -16.97 -0.79 -9.22
C PRO A 179 -16.26 -0.05 -10.36
N TRP A 180 -15.94 1.23 -10.17
CA TRP A 180 -15.23 2.03 -11.19
C TRP A 180 -13.79 1.58 -11.34
N LEU A 181 -13.09 1.39 -10.22
CA LEU A 181 -11.71 0.95 -10.20
C LEU A 181 -11.55 -0.47 -10.77
N THR A 182 -12.45 -1.39 -10.44
CA THR A 182 -12.42 -2.75 -10.98
C THR A 182 -12.70 -2.78 -12.49
N ARG A 183 -13.61 -1.94 -13.00
CA ARG A 183 -13.85 -1.79 -14.45
C ARG A 183 -12.62 -1.27 -15.18
N ALA A 184 -11.85 -0.37 -14.55
CA ALA A 184 -10.60 0.12 -15.11
C ALA A 184 -9.46 -0.93 -15.05
N GLY A 185 -9.68 -2.09 -14.42
CA GLY A 185 -8.72 -3.18 -14.31
C GLY A 185 -7.87 -3.16 -13.04
N ILE A 186 -8.13 -2.23 -12.10
CA ILE A 186 -7.47 -2.23 -10.79
C ILE A 186 -8.01 -3.38 -9.95
N ARG A 187 -7.12 -4.19 -9.38
CA ARG A 187 -7.46 -5.42 -8.66
C ARG A 187 -7.05 -5.42 -7.19
N ALA A 188 -6.31 -4.42 -6.74
CA ALA A 188 -5.81 -4.35 -5.39
C ALA A 188 -6.31 -3.08 -4.66
N PHE A 189 -6.74 -3.27 -3.41
CA PHE A 189 -7.38 -2.24 -2.60
C PHE A 189 -6.81 -2.29 -1.18
N GLN A 190 -6.44 -1.16 -0.63
CA GLN A 190 -6.05 -1.05 0.77
C GLN A 190 -7.18 -0.40 1.57
N ILE A 191 -7.65 -1.12 2.57
CA ILE A 191 -8.67 -0.67 3.50
C ILE A 191 -8.03 -0.48 4.88
N ASP A 192 -8.21 0.66 5.48
CA ASP A 192 -7.62 1.02 6.78
C ASP A 192 -8.68 1.21 7.88
N ALA A 193 -9.12 2.44 8.12
CA ALA A 193 -10.09 2.77 9.16
C ALA A 193 -11.47 2.13 8.93
N ALA A 194 -11.87 1.93 7.67
CA ALA A 194 -13.19 1.40 7.31
C ALA A 194 -13.43 -0.07 7.73
N VAL A 195 -12.38 -0.80 8.12
CA VAL A 195 -12.51 -2.16 8.70
C VAL A 195 -12.48 -2.15 10.23
N ARG A 196 -12.65 -0.98 10.84
CA ARG A 196 -12.74 -0.81 12.30
C ARG A 196 -14.11 -0.24 12.69
N PRO A 197 -14.73 -0.66 13.80
CA PRO A 197 -16.01 -0.12 14.25
C PRO A 197 -15.98 1.41 14.29
N LEU A 198 -16.94 2.03 13.61
CA LEU A 198 -17.08 3.50 13.46
C LEU A 198 -15.82 4.21 12.91
N GLY A 199 -14.93 3.50 12.21
CA GLY A 199 -13.66 4.04 11.74
C GLY A 199 -12.65 4.37 12.84
N SER A 200 -12.89 3.90 14.07
CA SER A 200 -12.11 4.28 15.25
C SER A 200 -10.70 3.68 15.22
N THR A 201 -9.68 4.51 15.29
CA THR A 201 -8.29 4.09 15.39
C THR A 201 -7.97 3.34 16.69
N LYS A 202 -8.83 3.46 17.71
CA LYS A 202 -8.71 2.76 19.00
C LYS A 202 -9.36 1.37 18.99
N ALA A 203 -10.29 1.12 18.06
CA ALA A 203 -10.93 -0.18 17.94
C ALA A 203 -10.03 -1.17 17.19
N TYR A 204 -10.12 -2.45 17.52
CA TYR A 204 -9.50 -3.50 16.71
C TYR A 204 -10.23 -3.65 15.36
N VAL A 205 -9.53 -4.27 14.40
CA VAL A 205 -10.14 -4.69 13.14
C VAL A 205 -11.34 -5.59 13.41
N ASP A 206 -12.42 -5.38 12.67
CA ASP A 206 -13.63 -6.21 12.72
C ASP A 206 -13.63 -7.18 11.53
N PRO A 207 -13.62 -8.50 11.78
CA PRO A 207 -13.64 -9.51 10.71
C PRO A 207 -14.88 -9.42 9.81
N GLY A 208 -16.01 -8.97 10.36
CA GLY A 208 -17.25 -8.77 9.60
C GLY A 208 -17.12 -7.63 8.59
N LEU A 209 -16.53 -6.51 9.01
CA LEU A 209 -16.25 -5.39 8.12
C LEU A 209 -15.23 -5.78 7.02
N VAL A 210 -14.17 -6.52 7.36
CA VAL A 210 -13.23 -7.05 6.36
C VAL A 210 -13.96 -7.94 5.35
N ARG A 211 -14.81 -8.85 5.81
CA ARG A 211 -15.60 -9.75 4.95
C ARG A 211 -16.57 -8.96 4.05
N THR A 212 -17.16 -7.89 4.54
CA THR A 212 -18.04 -7.01 3.74
C THR A 212 -17.27 -6.40 2.59
N TRP A 213 -16.08 -5.84 2.85
CA TRP A 213 -15.22 -5.30 1.81
C TRP A 213 -14.76 -6.38 0.82
N ARG A 214 -14.39 -7.56 1.31
CA ARG A 214 -14.02 -8.70 0.45
C ARG A 214 -15.15 -9.07 -0.50
N THR A 215 -16.36 -9.24 0.02
CA THR A 215 -17.54 -9.59 -0.77
C THR A 215 -17.84 -8.54 -1.84
N LEU A 216 -17.74 -7.24 -1.50
CA LEU A 216 -17.93 -6.15 -2.45
C LEU A 216 -16.91 -6.21 -3.60
N ILE A 217 -15.63 -6.36 -3.28
CA ILE A 217 -14.55 -6.43 -4.27
C ILE A 217 -14.70 -7.64 -5.18
N ASP A 218 -14.99 -8.82 -4.60
CA ASP A 218 -15.21 -10.04 -5.36
C ASP A 218 -16.42 -9.95 -6.28
N HIS A 219 -17.52 -9.35 -5.82
CA HIS A 219 -18.71 -9.12 -6.62
C HIS A 219 -18.42 -8.20 -7.80
N ALA A 220 -17.82 -7.04 -7.55
CA ALA A 220 -17.43 -6.09 -8.59
C ALA A 220 -16.48 -6.71 -9.63
N SER A 221 -15.54 -7.52 -9.19
CA SER A 221 -14.58 -8.21 -10.06
C SER A 221 -15.23 -9.24 -10.97
N ARG A 222 -16.20 -10.01 -10.46
CA ARG A 222 -16.98 -10.99 -11.27
C ARG A 222 -17.83 -10.31 -12.35
N GLN A 223 -18.45 -9.16 -12.04
CA GLN A 223 -19.25 -8.41 -13.01
C GLN A 223 -18.44 -7.97 -14.24
N VAL A 224 -17.16 -7.60 -14.04
CA VAL A 224 -16.26 -7.22 -15.16
C VAL A 224 -15.99 -8.41 -16.09
N VAL A 225 -15.78 -9.60 -15.54
CA VAL A 225 -15.53 -10.82 -16.35
C VAL A 225 -16.74 -11.18 -17.17
N VAL A 226 -17.95 -11.17 -16.61
CA VAL A 226 -19.20 -11.50 -17.33
C VAL A 226 -19.49 -10.49 -18.45
N GLY A 227 -19.27 -9.20 -18.22
CA GLY A 227 -19.46 -8.16 -19.24
C GLY A 227 -18.50 -8.28 -20.43
N ALA A 228 -17.26 -8.77 -20.19
CA ALA A 228 -16.26 -8.95 -21.24
C ALA A 228 -16.52 -10.20 -22.13
N THR A 229 -17.29 -11.18 -21.65
CA THR A 229 -17.64 -12.39 -22.42
C THR A 229 -18.93 -12.23 -23.24
N SER A 230 -19.66 -11.12 -23.06
CA SER A 230 -20.94 -10.84 -23.71
C SER A 230 -20.84 -9.76 -24.80
N SER A 231 -19.63 -9.30 -25.11
CA SER A 231 -19.30 -8.31 -26.16
C SER A 231 -18.50 -8.94 -27.27
#